data_f754c9f9af5b0721c0d02e733ec71872
#
_entry.id   f754c9f9af5b0721c0d02e733ec71872
#
_cell.length_a   1.000
_cell.length_b   1.000
_cell.length_c   1.000
_cell.angle_alpha   90.00
_cell.angle_beta   90.00
_cell.angle_gamma   90.00
#
_symmetry.space_group_name_H-M   'P 1'
#
loop_
_entity.id
_entity.type
_entity.pdbx_description
1 polymer ?
#
loop_
_entity_poly.entity_id
_entity_poly.type
_entity_poly.pdbx_seq_one_letter_code
_entity_poly.pdbx_strand_id
1 'polypeptide(L)'
;DITDVDVLGIKYTYPFEKKVIICDCKNKVKPKPFERIFWTKGLGEYVGVDDEYIALPKIGPDIIEFARKSKVRVISQNELSNYKDKQIGYADYQYYGKFMQRLEDKNTGDPQVLHYLPILKKEYISDNPYVTLNIALLILNKLSQENWSDDGKKMIFAEGATVVAYALLDICRDVFGMSQELREKYISTKLTYGDSEATYINGLIESVTRYANEMLAEKIPK
;
A
#
# COMPACT_ATOMS: atom_id res chain seq x y z
N ASP A 1 8.94 5.99 -14.58
CA ASP A 1 7.51 6.03 -14.20
C ASP A 1 6.67 5.88 -15.46
N ILE A 2 5.74 4.91 -15.45
CA ILE A 2 4.88 4.65 -16.61
C ILE A 2 3.61 5.50 -16.51
N THR A 3 3.11 5.71 -15.30
CA THR A 3 1.91 6.50 -15.02
C THR A 3 1.75 6.77 -13.53
N ASP A 4 0.96 7.80 -13.19
CA ASP A 4 0.59 8.14 -11.83
C ASP A 4 -0.87 7.74 -11.58
N VAL A 5 -1.14 7.26 -10.37
CA VAL A 5 -2.50 7.05 -9.86
C VAL A 5 -2.88 8.29 -9.06
N ASP A 6 -3.91 9.04 -9.50
CA ASP A 6 -4.30 10.27 -8.82
C ASP A 6 -4.82 10.01 -7.39
N VAL A 7 -5.61 8.93 -7.21
CA VAL A 7 -6.11 8.49 -5.90
C VAL A 7 -6.10 6.98 -5.81
N LEU A 8 -5.46 6.46 -4.76
CA LEU A 8 -5.53 5.06 -4.34
C LEU A 8 -6.36 4.98 -3.06
N GLY A 9 -7.42 4.20 -3.07
CA GLY A 9 -8.25 3.91 -1.91
C GLY A 9 -8.10 2.46 -1.48
N ILE A 10 -7.90 2.22 -0.19
CA ILE A 10 -7.84 0.88 0.38
C ILE A 10 -8.84 0.81 1.53
N LYS A 11 -9.69 -0.20 1.49
CA LYS A 11 -10.72 -0.43 2.50
C LYS A 11 -10.60 -1.84 3.04
N TYR A 12 -10.61 -1.96 4.37
CA TYR A 12 -10.78 -3.24 5.04
C TYR A 12 -12.17 -3.33 5.65
N THR A 13 -12.81 -4.48 5.48
CA THR A 13 -14.08 -4.82 6.14
C THR A 13 -13.90 -6.09 6.96
N TYR A 14 -14.75 -6.26 8.00
CA TYR A 14 -14.74 -7.48 8.80
C TYR A 14 -15.00 -8.70 7.90
N PRO A 15 -14.28 -9.81 8.03
CA PRO A 15 -13.16 -10.13 8.93
C PRO A 15 -11.76 -9.93 8.29
N PHE A 16 -11.41 -8.82 7.71
CA PHE A 16 -10.20 -8.45 6.97
C PHE A 16 -10.30 -8.59 5.44
N GLU A 17 -11.52 -8.52 4.89
CA GLU A 17 -11.68 -8.40 3.43
C GLU A 17 -11.09 -7.06 2.96
N LYS A 18 -10.12 -7.11 2.07
CA LYS A 18 -9.47 -5.93 1.49
C LYS A 18 -10.11 -5.60 0.16
N LYS A 19 -10.38 -4.32 -0.06
CA LYS A 19 -10.76 -3.76 -1.37
C LYS A 19 -9.81 -2.64 -1.74
N VAL A 20 -9.28 -2.72 -2.94
CA VAL A 20 -8.38 -1.72 -3.54
C VAL A 20 -9.13 -1.01 -4.65
N ILE A 21 -9.05 0.32 -4.64
CA ILE A 21 -9.79 1.18 -5.54
C ILE A 21 -8.84 2.21 -6.13
N ILE A 22 -8.89 2.45 -7.42
CA ILE A 22 -8.21 3.58 -8.06
C ILE A 22 -9.21 4.60 -8.58
N CYS A 23 -8.85 5.87 -8.57
CA CYS A 23 -9.62 6.93 -9.18
C CYS A 23 -8.71 7.87 -9.98
N ASP A 24 -9.02 8.03 -11.26
CA ASP A 24 -8.41 9.05 -12.11
C ASP A 24 -9.23 10.35 -12.02
N CYS A 25 -8.59 11.44 -11.62
CA CYS A 25 -9.22 12.73 -11.38
C CYS A 25 -8.84 13.75 -12.46
N LYS A 26 -9.81 14.28 -13.18
CA LYS A 26 -9.55 15.29 -14.23
C LYS A 26 -10.39 16.54 -14.01
N ASN A 27 -9.68 17.66 -13.86
CA ASN A 27 -10.28 19.00 -13.71
C ASN A 27 -10.08 19.88 -14.96
N LYS A 28 -9.89 19.25 -16.14
CA LYS A 28 -9.73 20.00 -17.39
C LYS A 28 -11.07 20.35 -18.00
N VAL A 29 -11.16 21.53 -18.64
CA VAL A 29 -12.38 22.02 -19.32
C VAL A 29 -12.82 21.09 -20.46
N LYS A 30 -11.89 20.37 -21.08
CA LYS A 30 -12.18 19.37 -22.15
C LYS A 30 -11.44 18.06 -21.82
N PRO A 31 -11.90 17.29 -20.86
CA PRO A 31 -11.38 15.95 -20.65
C PRO A 31 -11.79 15.10 -21.85
N LYS A 32 -10.97 14.11 -22.22
CA LYS A 32 -11.34 13.08 -23.19
C LYS A 32 -11.91 11.88 -22.40
N PRO A 33 -13.18 11.89 -22.02
CA PRO A 33 -13.72 10.96 -21.02
C PRO A 33 -13.65 9.50 -21.47
N PHE A 34 -13.93 9.21 -22.73
CA PHE A 34 -13.88 7.84 -23.25
C PHE A 34 -12.48 7.26 -23.23
N GLU A 35 -11.47 8.05 -23.67
CA GLU A 35 -10.07 7.66 -23.64
C GLU A 35 -9.60 7.41 -22.19
N ARG A 36 -10.03 8.28 -21.27
CA ARG A 36 -9.70 8.15 -19.85
C ARG A 36 -10.36 6.93 -19.19
N ILE A 37 -11.58 6.59 -19.55
CA ILE A 37 -12.27 5.38 -19.06
C ILE A 37 -11.49 4.13 -19.50
N PHE A 38 -11.09 4.05 -20.78
CA PHE A 38 -10.26 2.94 -21.26
C PHE A 38 -8.93 2.85 -20.52
N TRP A 39 -8.27 3.99 -20.31
CA TRP A 39 -7.00 4.04 -19.63
C TRP A 39 -7.12 3.59 -18.16
N THR A 40 -8.14 4.12 -17.45
CA THR A 40 -8.41 3.76 -16.05
C THR A 40 -8.73 2.27 -15.91
N LYS A 41 -9.53 1.73 -16.84
CA LYS A 41 -9.84 0.30 -16.88
C LYS A 41 -8.61 -0.56 -17.11
N GLY A 42 -7.80 -0.23 -18.13
CA GLY A 42 -6.56 -0.97 -18.43
C GLY A 42 -5.55 -0.90 -17.27
N LEU A 43 -5.41 0.26 -16.64
CA LEU A 43 -4.54 0.41 -15.47
C LEU A 43 -5.05 -0.42 -14.28
N GLY A 44 -6.37 -0.37 -14.01
CA GLY A 44 -6.98 -1.13 -12.92
C GLY A 44 -6.80 -2.64 -13.08
N GLU A 45 -6.97 -3.15 -14.29
CA GLU A 45 -6.70 -4.57 -14.60
C GLU A 45 -5.22 -4.93 -14.46
N TYR A 46 -4.33 -4.02 -14.91
CA TYR A 46 -2.88 -4.25 -14.80
C TYR A 46 -2.40 -4.27 -13.34
N VAL A 47 -2.93 -3.38 -12.50
CA VAL A 47 -2.58 -3.29 -11.07
C VAL A 47 -3.35 -4.29 -10.21
N GLY A 48 -4.45 -4.86 -10.72
CA GLY A 48 -5.27 -5.85 -10.00
C GLY A 48 -6.15 -5.23 -8.92
N VAL A 49 -6.79 -4.07 -9.22
CA VAL A 49 -7.71 -3.42 -8.27
C VAL A 49 -9.13 -3.97 -8.37
N ASP A 50 -9.93 -3.81 -7.32
CA ASP A 50 -11.31 -4.31 -7.25
C ASP A 50 -12.31 -3.38 -7.94
N ASP A 51 -12.10 -2.06 -7.84
CA ASP A 51 -12.99 -1.06 -8.42
C ASP A 51 -12.21 0.08 -9.07
N GLU A 52 -12.64 0.52 -10.24
CA GLU A 52 -12.07 1.66 -10.95
C GLU A 52 -13.06 2.82 -11.01
N TYR A 53 -12.58 4.00 -10.71
CA TYR A 53 -13.34 5.25 -10.71
C TYR A 53 -12.69 6.30 -11.61
N ILE A 54 -13.53 7.16 -12.17
CA ILE A 54 -13.09 8.38 -12.84
C ILE A 54 -13.92 9.57 -12.31
N ALA A 55 -13.23 10.62 -11.85
CA ALA A 55 -13.86 11.85 -11.41
C ALA A 55 -13.80 12.90 -12.53
N LEU A 56 -14.95 13.40 -12.97
CA LEU A 56 -15.08 14.36 -14.05
C LEU A 56 -15.91 15.58 -13.61
N PRO A 57 -15.60 16.79 -14.13
CA PRO A 57 -16.38 18.00 -13.82
C PRO A 57 -17.84 17.90 -14.30
N LYS A 58 -18.06 17.34 -15.48
CA LYS A 58 -19.37 17.15 -16.10
C LYS A 58 -19.47 15.76 -16.72
N ILE A 59 -20.63 15.16 -16.59
CA ILE A 59 -20.91 13.81 -17.08
C ILE A 59 -22.19 13.84 -17.93
N GLY A 60 -22.08 13.41 -19.19
CA GLY A 60 -23.22 13.22 -20.08
C GLY A 60 -23.74 11.77 -20.03
N PRO A 61 -24.98 11.53 -20.54
CA PRO A 61 -25.58 10.19 -20.56
C PRO A 61 -24.74 9.15 -21.32
N ASP A 62 -24.13 9.56 -22.42
CA ASP A 62 -23.21 8.75 -23.24
C ASP A 62 -21.97 8.28 -22.46
N ILE A 63 -21.42 9.17 -21.63
CA ILE A 63 -20.28 8.85 -20.77
C ILE A 63 -20.70 7.83 -19.71
N ILE A 64 -21.87 8.00 -19.10
CA ILE A 64 -22.40 7.07 -18.08
C ILE A 64 -22.61 5.68 -18.71
N GLU A 65 -23.23 5.62 -19.89
CA GLU A 65 -23.47 4.34 -20.57
C GLU A 65 -22.16 3.63 -20.91
N PHE A 66 -21.21 4.38 -21.47
CA PHE A 66 -19.91 3.84 -21.84
C PHE A 66 -19.12 3.33 -20.61
N ALA A 67 -19.09 4.12 -19.55
CA ALA A 67 -18.42 3.74 -18.30
C ALA A 67 -19.05 2.49 -17.67
N ARG A 68 -20.39 2.41 -17.68
CA ARG A 68 -21.13 1.23 -17.21
C ARG A 68 -20.76 -0.03 -17.99
N LYS A 69 -20.67 0.06 -19.34
CA LYS A 69 -20.23 -1.06 -20.19
C LYS A 69 -18.79 -1.47 -19.91
N SER A 70 -17.93 -0.51 -19.60
CA SER A 70 -16.52 -0.72 -19.24
C SER A 70 -16.32 -1.13 -17.77
N LYS A 71 -17.39 -1.20 -16.97
CA LYS A 71 -17.37 -1.46 -15.51
C LYS A 71 -16.56 -0.43 -14.71
N VAL A 72 -16.40 0.79 -15.24
CA VAL A 72 -15.75 1.91 -14.54
C VAL A 72 -16.85 2.80 -13.97
N ARG A 73 -16.70 3.22 -12.71
CA ARG A 73 -17.63 4.12 -12.05
C ARG A 73 -17.25 5.58 -12.32
N VAL A 74 -18.24 6.40 -12.63
CA VAL A 74 -18.02 7.83 -12.89
C VAL A 74 -18.59 8.64 -11.74
N ILE A 75 -17.82 9.63 -11.25
CA ILE A 75 -18.22 10.53 -10.17
C ILE A 75 -18.19 11.96 -10.71
N SER A 76 -19.29 12.68 -10.60
CA SER A 76 -19.35 14.11 -10.94
C SER A 76 -18.86 15.00 -9.81
N GLN A 77 -18.48 16.23 -10.13
CA GLN A 77 -18.12 17.24 -9.14
C GLN A 77 -19.26 17.49 -8.14
N ASN A 78 -20.50 17.46 -8.58
CA ASN A 78 -21.67 17.63 -7.71
C ASN A 78 -21.82 16.47 -6.72
N GLU A 79 -21.61 15.24 -7.18
CA GLU A 79 -21.63 14.06 -6.29
C GLU A 79 -20.52 14.13 -5.26
N LEU A 80 -19.29 14.51 -5.67
CA LEU A 80 -18.19 14.72 -4.73
C LEU A 80 -18.50 15.78 -3.67
N SER A 81 -19.15 16.88 -4.07
CA SER A 81 -19.58 17.92 -3.12
C SER A 81 -20.63 17.39 -2.14
N ASN A 82 -21.62 16.62 -2.63
CA ASN A 82 -22.64 16.00 -1.78
C ASN A 82 -22.06 14.97 -0.80
N TYR A 83 -20.99 14.27 -1.18
CA TYR A 83 -20.30 13.35 -0.29
C TYR A 83 -19.58 14.10 0.84
N LYS A 84 -18.99 15.27 0.56
CA LYS A 84 -18.34 16.10 1.58
C LYS A 84 -19.28 16.49 2.71
N ASP A 85 -20.54 16.82 2.36
CA ASP A 85 -21.53 17.32 3.32
C ASP A 85 -22.17 16.21 4.16
N LYS A 86 -22.07 14.95 3.72
CA LYS A 86 -22.77 13.81 4.35
C LYS A 86 -21.90 12.91 5.21
N GLN A 87 -20.56 13.04 5.16
CA GLN A 87 -19.68 12.13 5.89
C GLN A 87 -19.47 12.59 7.35
N ILE A 88 -20.03 11.81 8.26
CA ILE A 88 -19.67 11.83 9.69
C ILE A 88 -18.19 11.35 9.76
N GLY A 89 -17.30 12.17 10.35
CA GLY A 89 -15.87 11.87 10.44
C GLY A 89 -15.00 12.47 9.31
N TYR A 90 -15.60 13.17 8.34
CA TYR A 90 -14.87 13.85 7.27
C TYR A 90 -13.89 14.92 7.80
N ALA A 91 -14.18 15.52 8.96
CA ALA A 91 -13.29 16.49 9.61
C ALA A 91 -11.91 15.89 9.93
N ASP A 92 -11.86 14.64 10.36
CA ASP A 92 -10.61 13.97 10.73
C ASP A 92 -9.73 13.69 9.52
N TYR A 93 -10.34 13.25 8.40
CA TYR A 93 -9.62 13.06 7.14
C TYR A 93 -9.13 14.38 6.53
N GLN A 94 -9.93 15.45 6.63
CA GLN A 94 -9.46 16.79 6.22
C GLN A 94 -8.28 17.26 7.08
N TYR A 95 -8.27 16.93 8.35
CA TYR A 95 -7.19 17.29 9.26
C TYR A 95 -5.89 16.61 8.86
N TYR A 96 -5.92 15.30 8.60
CA TYR A 96 -4.75 14.55 8.15
C TYR A 96 -4.26 15.03 6.78
N GLY A 97 -5.13 15.15 5.78
CA GLY A 97 -4.76 15.63 4.46
C GLY A 97 -4.17 17.05 4.47
N LYS A 98 -4.77 17.98 5.23
CA LYS A 98 -4.21 19.32 5.39
C LYS A 98 -2.90 19.33 6.16
N PHE A 99 -2.76 18.44 7.14
CA PHE A 99 -1.52 18.29 7.88
C PHE A 99 -0.41 17.80 6.97
N MET A 100 -0.63 16.74 6.21
CA MET A 100 0.34 16.20 5.26
C MET A 100 0.71 17.22 4.18
N GLN A 101 -0.27 17.91 3.60
CA GLN A 101 -0.03 18.94 2.59
C GLN A 101 0.83 20.09 3.11
N ARG A 102 0.59 20.57 4.36
CA ARG A 102 1.44 21.59 4.98
C ARG A 102 2.87 21.11 5.18
N LEU A 103 3.05 19.84 5.52
CA LEU A 103 4.38 19.26 5.67
C LEU A 103 5.07 19.12 4.30
N GLU A 104 4.34 18.70 3.26
CA GLU A 104 4.86 18.64 1.89
C GLU A 104 5.31 20.02 1.41
N ASP A 105 4.47 21.04 1.55
CA ASP A 105 4.80 22.42 1.14
C ASP A 105 6.06 22.98 1.84
N LYS A 106 6.30 22.58 3.10
CA LYS A 106 7.47 23.02 3.89
C LYS A 106 8.75 22.22 3.60
N ASN A 107 8.60 20.96 3.19
CA ASN A 107 9.71 20.00 3.07
C ASN A 107 10.06 19.65 1.62
N THR A 108 9.63 20.45 0.65
CA THR A 108 9.92 20.22 -0.79
C THR A 108 11.40 20.11 -1.13
N GLY A 109 12.30 20.48 -0.23
CA GLY A 109 13.77 20.42 -0.39
C GLY A 109 14.49 19.53 0.64
N ASP A 110 13.78 18.86 1.56
CA ASP A 110 14.42 17.97 2.54
C ASP A 110 14.89 16.67 1.85
N PRO A 111 16.22 16.40 1.76
CA PRO A 111 16.74 15.25 1.03
C PRO A 111 16.24 13.90 1.58
N GLN A 112 16.04 13.78 2.89
CA GLN A 112 15.54 12.56 3.51
C GLN A 112 14.07 12.34 3.16
N VAL A 113 13.24 13.38 3.20
CA VAL A 113 11.84 13.29 2.77
C VAL A 113 11.74 12.89 1.31
N LEU A 114 12.51 13.54 0.43
CA LEU A 114 12.55 13.22 -0.99
C LEU A 114 13.00 11.78 -1.27
N HIS A 115 13.85 11.23 -0.42
CA HIS A 115 14.34 9.86 -0.55
C HIS A 115 13.36 8.82 -0.01
N TYR A 116 12.86 8.98 1.22
CA TYR A 116 12.11 7.93 1.90
C TYR A 116 10.60 7.96 1.63
N LEU A 117 10.00 9.13 1.39
CA LEU A 117 8.57 9.24 1.16
C LEU A 117 8.09 8.46 -0.08
N PRO A 118 8.78 8.53 -1.25
CA PRO A 118 8.39 7.72 -2.40
C PRO A 118 8.51 6.21 -2.16
N ILE A 119 9.47 5.78 -1.33
CA ILE A 119 9.62 4.38 -0.96
C ILE A 119 8.40 3.93 -0.17
N LEU A 120 8.00 4.66 0.89
CA LEU A 120 6.83 4.36 1.69
C LEU A 120 5.54 4.35 0.85
N LYS A 121 5.38 5.33 -0.05
CA LYS A 121 4.19 5.39 -0.92
C LYS A 121 4.06 4.20 -1.87
N LYS A 122 5.17 3.60 -2.31
CA LYS A 122 5.15 2.38 -3.13
C LYS A 122 4.64 1.15 -2.36
N GLU A 123 4.83 1.12 -1.06
CA GLU A 123 4.46 -0.03 -0.25
C GLU A 123 2.94 -0.28 -0.19
N TYR A 124 2.10 0.71 -0.49
CA TYR A 124 0.64 0.52 -0.58
C TYR A 124 0.18 -0.38 -1.73
N ILE A 125 1.02 -0.56 -2.76
CA ILE A 125 0.75 -1.44 -3.90
C ILE A 125 1.65 -2.68 -3.90
N SER A 126 2.36 -2.93 -2.80
CA SER A 126 3.18 -4.13 -2.62
C SER A 126 2.31 -5.35 -2.35
N ASP A 127 2.65 -6.47 -2.97
CA ASP A 127 1.95 -7.74 -2.75
C ASP A 127 2.46 -8.51 -1.52
N ASN A 128 3.55 -8.03 -0.88
CA ASN A 128 4.17 -8.71 0.26
C ASN A 128 4.13 -7.86 1.53
N PRO A 129 3.12 -8.04 2.41
CA PRO A 129 2.96 -7.23 3.60
C PRO A 129 4.09 -7.40 4.62
N TYR A 130 4.79 -8.52 4.61
CA TYR A 130 5.92 -8.78 5.54
C TYR A 130 7.15 -7.96 5.14
N VAL A 131 7.45 -7.87 3.85
CA VAL A 131 8.50 -7.00 3.31
C VAL A 131 8.14 -5.54 3.53
N THR A 132 6.89 -5.15 3.24
CA THR A 132 6.35 -3.81 3.50
C THR A 132 6.52 -3.40 4.96
N LEU A 133 6.17 -4.28 5.92
CA LEU A 133 6.35 -4.03 7.34
C LEU A 133 7.83 -3.80 7.68
N ASN A 134 8.72 -4.66 7.20
CA ASN A 134 10.15 -4.55 7.45
C ASN A 134 10.75 -3.25 6.88
N ILE A 135 10.38 -2.87 5.65
CA ILE A 135 10.83 -1.62 5.02
C ILE A 135 10.35 -0.41 5.85
N ALA A 136 9.07 -0.36 6.22
CA ALA A 136 8.52 0.74 7.00
C ALA A 136 9.19 0.86 8.37
N LEU A 137 9.38 -0.24 9.10
CA LEU A 137 10.06 -0.26 10.39
C LEU A 137 11.54 0.16 10.26
N LEU A 138 12.23 -0.26 9.22
CA LEU A 138 13.61 0.13 8.96
C LEU A 138 13.74 1.63 8.71
N ILE A 139 12.82 2.22 7.93
CA ILE A 139 12.78 3.67 7.69
C ILE A 139 12.47 4.41 8.99
N LEU A 140 11.47 3.97 9.77
CA LEU A 140 11.13 4.58 11.05
C LEU A 140 12.29 4.51 12.06
N ASN A 141 13.05 3.42 12.07
CA ASN A 141 14.26 3.31 12.93
C ASN A 141 15.33 4.34 12.56
N LYS A 142 15.47 4.68 11.28
CA LYS A 142 16.43 5.71 10.83
C LYS A 142 16.08 7.12 11.32
N LEU A 143 14.80 7.40 11.65
CA LEU A 143 14.40 8.69 12.23
C LEU A 143 15.11 9.01 13.55
N SER A 144 15.56 8.00 14.29
CA SER A 144 16.31 8.17 15.52
C SER A 144 17.81 8.29 15.32
N GLN A 145 18.33 7.88 14.16
CA GLN A 145 19.77 7.75 13.88
C GLN A 145 20.31 8.87 12.98
N GLU A 146 19.48 9.43 12.11
CA GLU A 146 19.86 10.43 11.13
C GLU A 146 19.41 11.84 11.54
N ASN A 147 20.08 12.85 11.00
CA ASN A 147 19.73 14.24 11.26
C ASN A 147 18.63 14.68 10.26
N TRP A 148 17.41 14.82 10.77
CA TRP A 148 16.22 15.18 10.02
C TRP A 148 15.68 16.54 10.48
N SER A 149 15.01 17.26 9.59
CA SER A 149 14.17 18.39 10.01
C SER A 149 13.01 17.91 10.87
N ASP A 150 12.52 18.73 11.82
CA ASP A 150 11.39 18.35 12.69
C ASP A 150 10.10 18.06 11.90
N ASP A 151 9.83 18.84 10.85
CA ASP A 151 8.67 18.64 9.99
C ASP A 151 8.87 17.41 9.08
N GLY A 152 10.09 17.15 8.59
CA GLY A 152 10.45 15.94 7.85
C GLY A 152 10.25 14.68 8.69
N LYS A 153 10.71 14.69 9.96
CA LYS A 153 10.46 13.58 10.91
C LYS A 153 8.97 13.29 11.08
N LYS A 154 8.16 14.33 11.29
CA LYS A 154 6.71 14.16 11.46
C LYS A 154 6.05 13.57 10.23
N MET A 155 6.47 14.00 9.05
CA MET A 155 5.93 13.53 7.78
C MET A 155 6.25 12.05 7.55
N ILE A 156 7.52 11.67 7.65
CA ILE A 156 7.94 10.28 7.46
C ILE A 156 7.40 9.38 8.57
N PHE A 157 7.31 9.87 9.83
CA PHE A 157 6.68 9.11 10.90
C PHE A 157 5.19 8.85 10.62
N ALA A 158 4.43 9.87 10.20
CA ALA A 158 3.00 9.73 9.92
C ALA A 158 2.76 8.74 8.76
N GLU A 159 3.50 8.88 7.65
CA GLU A 159 3.40 7.98 6.51
C GLU A 159 3.87 6.57 6.88
N GLY A 160 5.02 6.43 7.52
CA GLY A 160 5.56 5.14 7.94
C GLY A 160 4.65 4.40 8.91
N ALA A 161 4.05 5.11 9.89
CA ALA A 161 3.07 4.52 10.81
C ALA A 161 1.81 4.04 10.06
N THR A 162 1.37 4.77 9.04
CA THR A 162 0.23 4.37 8.19
C THR A 162 0.56 3.11 7.40
N VAL A 163 1.75 3.04 6.79
CA VAL A 163 2.23 1.85 6.07
C VAL A 163 2.37 0.65 7.00
N VAL A 164 2.87 0.84 8.24
CA VAL A 164 2.92 -0.22 9.25
C VAL A 164 1.52 -0.74 9.58
N ALA A 165 0.57 0.15 9.85
CA ALA A 165 -0.81 -0.24 10.14
C ALA A 165 -1.44 -1.00 8.97
N TYR A 166 -1.22 -0.54 7.75
CA TYR A 166 -1.65 -1.19 6.52
C TYR A 166 -1.07 -2.61 6.38
N ALA A 167 0.25 -2.75 6.53
CA ALA A 167 0.92 -4.05 6.45
C ALA A 167 0.43 -5.03 7.54
N LEU A 168 0.20 -4.53 8.76
CA LEU A 168 -0.36 -5.35 9.85
C LEU A 168 -1.78 -5.84 9.53
N LEU A 169 -2.63 -5.02 8.91
CA LEU A 169 -3.97 -5.45 8.50
C LEU A 169 -3.90 -6.54 7.43
N ASP A 170 -3.00 -6.43 6.46
CA ASP A 170 -2.77 -7.48 5.46
C ASP A 170 -2.22 -8.77 6.09
N ILE A 171 -1.27 -8.67 7.02
CA ILE A 171 -0.78 -9.83 7.77
C ILE A 171 -1.90 -10.48 8.58
N CYS A 172 -2.75 -9.70 9.25
CA CYS A 172 -3.92 -10.24 9.96
C CYS A 172 -4.85 -11.00 9.02
N ARG A 173 -5.06 -10.49 7.81
CA ARG A 173 -5.85 -11.19 6.77
C ARG A 173 -5.23 -12.53 6.40
N ASP A 174 -3.91 -12.57 6.18
CA ASP A 174 -3.21 -13.79 5.76
C ASP A 174 -3.28 -14.89 6.83
N VAL A 175 -3.22 -14.52 8.11
CA VAL A 175 -3.25 -15.48 9.21
C VAL A 175 -4.64 -15.72 9.80
N PHE A 176 -5.66 -15.04 9.27
CA PHE A 176 -7.03 -15.21 9.72
C PHE A 176 -7.48 -16.67 9.51
N GLY A 177 -7.97 -17.29 10.56
CA GLY A 177 -8.39 -18.70 10.53
C GLY A 177 -7.29 -19.73 10.81
N MET A 178 -6.02 -19.34 10.93
CA MET A 178 -4.95 -20.23 11.36
C MET A 178 -5.03 -20.51 12.88
N SER A 179 -4.62 -21.71 13.32
CA SER A 179 -4.40 -21.98 14.75
C SER A 179 -3.27 -21.09 15.29
N GLN A 180 -3.24 -20.88 16.62
CA GLN A 180 -2.22 -20.01 17.23
C GLN A 180 -0.80 -20.49 16.90
N GLU A 181 -0.50 -21.77 17.05
CA GLU A 181 0.83 -22.35 16.79
C GLU A 181 1.25 -22.17 15.33
N LEU A 182 0.33 -22.44 14.38
CA LEU A 182 0.61 -22.26 12.96
C LEU A 182 0.84 -20.77 12.61
N ARG A 183 0.06 -19.87 13.20
CA ARG A 183 0.17 -18.43 13.02
C ARG A 183 1.53 -17.91 13.47
N GLU A 184 1.97 -18.27 14.67
CA GLU A 184 3.27 -17.85 15.21
C GLU A 184 4.43 -18.32 14.33
N LYS A 185 4.43 -19.57 13.92
CA LYS A 185 5.43 -20.13 13.01
C LYS A 185 5.40 -19.44 11.66
N TYR A 186 4.22 -19.23 11.07
CA TYR A 186 4.05 -18.63 9.76
C TYR A 186 4.55 -17.18 9.75
N ILE A 187 4.10 -16.33 10.70
CA ILE A 187 4.52 -14.94 10.81
C ILE A 187 6.03 -14.84 11.01
N SER A 188 6.60 -15.63 11.93
CA SER A 188 8.03 -15.63 12.20
C SER A 188 8.83 -15.97 10.94
N THR A 189 8.41 -17.01 10.20
CA THR A 189 9.08 -17.42 8.97
C THR A 189 9.01 -16.32 7.90
N LYS A 190 7.83 -15.74 7.69
CA LYS A 190 7.62 -14.68 6.68
C LYS A 190 8.38 -13.39 7.00
N LEU A 191 8.44 -12.97 8.25
CA LEU A 191 9.20 -11.79 8.67
C LEU A 191 10.72 -12.00 8.53
N THR A 192 11.19 -13.23 8.71
CA THR A 192 12.63 -13.53 8.64
C THR A 192 13.11 -13.71 7.21
N TYR A 193 12.35 -14.40 6.37
CA TYR A 193 12.82 -14.89 5.08
C TYR A 193 12.02 -14.38 3.86
N GLY A 194 10.89 -13.69 4.07
CA GLY A 194 10.02 -13.27 2.96
C GLY A 194 9.16 -14.40 2.41
N ASP A 195 8.60 -14.21 1.22
CA ASP A 195 7.52 -15.07 0.71
C ASP A 195 8.01 -16.33 -0.04
N SER A 196 8.94 -16.17 -0.95
CA SER A 196 9.36 -17.25 -1.86
C SER A 196 10.61 -18.00 -1.42
N GLU A 197 11.44 -17.36 -0.62
CA GLU A 197 12.74 -17.90 -0.25
C GLU A 197 12.72 -18.72 1.05
N ALA A 198 11.68 -18.55 1.87
CA ALA A 198 11.60 -19.21 3.18
C ALA A 198 11.64 -20.72 3.08
N THR A 199 10.92 -21.32 2.12
CA THR A 199 10.92 -22.77 1.93
C THR A 199 12.27 -23.25 1.38
N TYR A 200 12.86 -22.48 0.47
CA TYR A 200 14.18 -22.80 -0.11
C TYR A 200 15.29 -22.64 0.94
N ILE A 201 15.29 -21.53 1.67
CA ILE A 201 16.29 -21.25 2.72
C ILE A 201 16.18 -22.25 3.88
N ASN A 202 14.96 -22.60 4.32
CA ASN A 202 14.76 -23.62 5.34
C ASN A 202 15.25 -24.98 4.87
N GLY A 203 14.96 -25.37 3.63
CA GLY A 203 15.50 -26.59 3.03
C GLY A 203 17.03 -26.58 2.94
N LEU A 204 17.64 -25.42 2.68
CA LEU A 204 19.07 -25.25 2.61
C LEU A 204 19.70 -25.34 4.02
N ILE A 205 19.11 -24.68 5.02
CA ILE A 205 19.52 -24.75 6.44
C ILE A 205 19.42 -26.19 6.95
N GLU A 206 18.33 -26.89 6.70
CA GLU A 206 18.15 -28.29 7.09
C GLU A 206 19.21 -29.19 6.43
N SER A 207 19.49 -28.96 5.15
CA SER A 207 20.50 -29.70 4.40
C SER A 207 21.91 -29.47 4.91
N VAL A 208 22.26 -28.19 5.18
CA VAL A 208 23.57 -27.81 5.76
C VAL A 208 23.72 -28.35 7.17
N THR A 209 22.68 -28.28 7.99
CA THR A 209 22.68 -28.80 9.37
C THR A 209 22.85 -30.32 9.37
N ARG A 210 22.13 -31.03 8.51
CA ARG A 210 22.29 -32.47 8.36
C ARG A 210 23.71 -32.84 7.94
N TYR A 211 24.25 -32.19 6.91
CA TYR A 211 25.60 -32.43 6.43
C TYR A 211 26.67 -32.13 7.50
N ALA A 212 26.50 -31.04 8.24
CA ALA A 212 27.41 -30.71 9.36
C ALA A 212 27.36 -31.76 10.47
N ASN A 213 26.16 -32.26 10.80
CA ASN A 213 26.03 -33.34 11.81
C ASN A 213 26.61 -34.67 11.32
N GLU A 214 26.48 -35.02 10.06
CA GLU A 214 27.12 -36.21 9.46
C GLU A 214 28.66 -36.10 9.54
N MET A 215 29.20 -34.95 9.15
CA MET A 215 30.66 -34.72 9.23
C MET A 215 31.18 -34.72 10.67
N LEU A 216 30.43 -34.26 11.65
CA LEU A 216 30.80 -34.31 13.06
C LEU A 216 30.75 -35.75 13.60
N ALA A 217 29.76 -36.53 13.16
CA ALA A 217 29.64 -37.94 13.56
C ALA A 217 30.78 -38.79 13.01
N GLU A 218 31.31 -38.49 11.83
CA GLU A 218 32.46 -39.19 11.24
C GLU A 218 33.80 -38.84 11.91
N LYS A 219 33.89 -37.70 12.61
CA LYS A 219 35.11 -37.21 13.23
C LYS A 219 35.28 -37.58 14.72
N ILE A 220 34.27 -38.21 15.33
CA ILE A 220 34.35 -38.69 16.72
C ILE A 220 34.71 -40.18 16.67
N PRO A 221 35.97 -40.55 16.85
CA PRO A 221 36.35 -41.96 17.01
C PRO A 221 35.72 -42.51 18.27
N LYS A 222 35.11 -43.72 18.16
CA LYS A 222 34.57 -44.46 19.28
C LYS A 222 35.68 -44.90 20.25
#